data_dfb36d1a876c04f801ef8076db6f3335
#
_entry.id   dfb36d1a876c04f801ef8076db6f3335
#
_cell.length_a   1.000
_cell.length_b   1.000
_cell.length_c   1.000
_cell.angle_alpha   90.00
_cell.angle_beta   90.00
_cell.angle_gamma   90.00
#
_symmetry.space_group_name_H-M   'P 1'
#
loop_
_entity.id
_entity.type
_entity.pdbx_description
1 polymer ?
#
loop_
_entity_poly.entity_id
_entity_poly.type
_entity_poly.pdbx_seq_one_letter_code
_entity_poly.pdbx_strand_id
1 'polypeptide(L)' 'MVNNKELFAKILAENPLPYNFGDKVHTNHGIGYISGYNFKEREKTWKFTIRPFGLTNFYMDVETIYGKVE' A
#
# COMPACT_ATOMS: atom_id res chain seq x y z
N MET A 1 -17.50 -21.63 -1.22
CA MET A 1 -17.28 -20.19 -1.09
C MET A 1 -15.87 -19.91 -0.60
N VAL A 2 -15.14 -19.09 -1.31
CA VAL A 2 -13.77 -18.75 -0.94
C VAL A 2 -13.81 -17.75 0.20
N ASN A 3 -13.06 -18.00 1.27
CA ASN A 3 -13.00 -17.05 2.38
C ASN A 3 -11.98 -15.92 2.04
N ASN A 4 -12.06 -14.83 2.81
CA ASN A 4 -11.21 -13.65 2.53
C ASN A 4 -9.72 -13.95 2.68
N LYS A 5 -9.34 -14.85 3.56
CA LYS A 5 -7.95 -15.26 3.75
C LYS A 5 -7.39 -15.96 2.52
N GLU A 6 -8.17 -16.88 1.95
CA GLU A 6 -7.74 -17.61 0.76
C GLU A 6 -7.64 -16.68 -0.45
N LEU A 7 -8.61 -15.78 -0.60
CA LEU A 7 -8.59 -14.81 -1.68
C LEU A 7 -7.37 -13.90 -1.57
N PHE A 8 -7.10 -13.40 -0.38
CA PHE A 8 -5.96 -12.52 -0.15
C PHE A 8 -4.63 -13.23 -0.42
N ALA A 9 -4.50 -14.48 0.03
CA ALA A 9 -3.31 -15.27 -0.22
C ALA A 9 -3.08 -15.49 -1.72
N LYS A 10 -4.14 -15.73 -2.46
CA LYS A 10 -4.06 -15.90 -3.92
C LYS A 10 -3.61 -14.61 -4.59
N ILE A 11 -4.18 -13.48 -4.18
CA ILE A 11 -3.81 -12.17 -4.72
C ILE A 11 -2.32 -11.90 -4.47
N LEU A 12 -1.85 -12.16 -3.26
CA LEU A 12 -0.44 -11.97 -2.90
C LEU A 12 0.49 -12.87 -3.70
N ALA A 13 0.08 -14.10 -3.98
CA ALA A 13 0.88 -15.03 -4.76
C ALA A 13 1.04 -14.57 -6.20
N GLU A 14 -0.02 -14.02 -6.79
CA GLU A 14 -0.01 -13.55 -8.18
C GLU A 14 0.54 -12.13 -8.32
N ASN A 15 0.34 -11.30 -7.30
CA ASN A 15 0.71 -9.88 -7.32
C ASN A 15 1.40 -9.53 -5.99
N PRO A 16 2.69 -9.86 -5.82
CA PRO A 16 3.38 -9.63 -4.54
C PRO A 16 3.31 -8.17 -4.10
N LEU A 17 3.11 -7.99 -2.81
CA LEU A 17 3.06 -6.66 -2.21
C LEU A 17 4.47 -6.09 -2.18
N PRO A 18 4.73 -4.96 -2.87
CA PRO A 18 6.09 -4.43 -2.96
C PRO A 18 6.57 -3.72 -1.70
N TYR A 19 5.65 -3.34 -0.83
CA TYR A 19 5.98 -2.59 0.40
C TYR A 19 5.21 -3.18 1.56
N ASN A 20 5.77 -3.04 2.76
CA ASN A 20 5.18 -3.57 3.97
C ASN A 20 4.55 -2.45 4.80
N PHE A 21 3.64 -2.84 5.69
CA PHE A 21 3.04 -1.93 6.65
C PHE A 21 4.15 -1.28 7.48
N GLY A 22 4.10 0.05 7.60
CA GLY A 22 5.08 0.81 8.36
C GLY A 22 6.30 1.26 7.58
N ASP A 23 6.46 0.83 6.34
CA ASP A 23 7.58 1.27 5.51
C ASP A 23 7.49 2.77 5.24
N LYS A 24 8.65 3.44 5.30
CA LYS A 24 8.77 4.84 4.94
C LYS A 24 9.08 4.93 3.45
N VAL A 25 8.27 5.65 2.71
CA VAL A 25 8.34 5.67 1.24
C VAL A 25 8.25 7.08 0.68
N HIS A 26 8.77 7.23 -0.54
CA HIS A 26 8.60 8.45 -1.34
C HIS A 26 7.36 8.29 -2.21
N THR A 27 6.45 9.27 -2.14
CA THR A 27 5.25 9.29 -2.98
C THR A 27 5.18 10.60 -3.75
N ASN A 28 4.21 10.71 -4.65
CA ASN A 28 3.96 11.96 -5.37
C ASN A 28 3.43 13.09 -4.45
N HIS A 29 3.14 12.77 -3.20
CA HIS A 29 2.74 13.75 -2.18
C HIS A 29 3.82 13.93 -1.10
N GLY A 30 5.05 13.46 -1.37
CA GLY A 30 6.14 13.56 -0.42
C GLY A 30 6.39 12.24 0.32
N ILE A 31 7.10 12.34 1.42
CA ILE A 31 7.47 11.18 2.25
C ILE A 31 6.34 10.82 3.19
N GLY A 32 6.05 9.53 3.33
CA GLY A 32 5.05 9.05 4.27
C GLY A 32 5.30 7.62 4.68
N TYR A 33 4.48 7.14 5.61
CA TYR A 33 4.53 5.77 6.12
C TYR A 33 3.33 4.99 5.61
N ILE A 34 3.55 3.74 5.21
CA ILE A 34 2.45 2.89 4.76
C ILE A 34 1.61 2.49 5.96
N SER A 35 0.33 2.90 5.95
CA SER A 35 -0.63 2.61 7.01
C SER A 35 -1.67 1.58 6.61
N GLY A 36 -1.76 1.26 5.34
CA GLY A 36 -2.69 0.26 4.85
C GLY A 36 -2.51 0.04 3.36
N TYR A 37 -3.21 -0.95 2.83
CA TYR A 37 -3.14 -1.26 1.42
C TYR A 37 -4.42 -1.94 0.98
N ASN A 38 -4.75 -1.76 -0.31
CA ASN A 38 -5.91 -2.35 -0.96
C ASN A 38 -5.52 -2.79 -2.36
N PHE A 39 -5.98 -3.97 -2.76
CA PHE A 39 -5.72 -4.44 -4.11
C PHE A 39 -6.85 -3.99 -5.04
N LYS A 40 -6.50 -3.34 -6.13
CA LYS A 40 -7.45 -2.92 -7.15
C LYS A 40 -7.53 -4.01 -8.22
N GLU A 41 -8.56 -4.81 -8.16
CA GLU A 41 -8.71 -5.98 -9.01
C GLU A 41 -8.75 -5.66 -10.50
N ARG A 42 -9.36 -4.55 -10.86
CA ARG A 42 -9.47 -4.16 -12.27
C ARG A 42 -8.12 -3.86 -12.89
N GLU A 43 -7.32 -3.09 -12.17
CA GLU A 43 -6.01 -2.65 -12.63
C GLU A 43 -4.90 -3.62 -12.30
N LYS A 44 -5.18 -4.61 -11.45
CA LYS A 44 -4.18 -5.55 -10.94
C LYS A 44 -3.02 -4.86 -10.25
N THR A 45 -3.34 -3.78 -9.52
CA THR A 45 -2.36 -2.98 -8.80
C THR A 45 -2.76 -2.78 -7.35
N TRP A 46 -1.77 -2.45 -6.53
CA TRP A 46 -2.00 -2.12 -5.14
C TRP A 46 -2.17 -0.61 -4.97
N LYS A 47 -3.12 -0.24 -4.13
CA LYS A 47 -3.32 1.12 -3.68
C LYS A 47 -2.96 1.19 -2.20
N PHE A 48 -2.17 2.18 -1.81
CA PHE A 48 -1.67 2.29 -0.46
C PHE A 48 -2.29 3.48 0.25
N THR A 49 -2.56 3.30 1.55
CA THR A 49 -2.94 4.39 2.42
C THR A 49 -1.68 4.85 3.15
N ILE A 50 -1.37 6.14 3.02
CA ILE A 50 -0.13 6.72 3.52
C ILE A 50 -0.44 7.72 4.61
N ARG A 51 0.33 7.67 5.69
CA ARG A 51 0.35 8.72 6.70
C ARG A 51 1.55 9.62 6.39
N PRO A 52 1.34 10.86 5.93
CA PRO A 52 2.45 11.73 5.59
C PRO A 52 3.38 11.98 6.76
N PHE A 53 4.66 12.12 6.46
CA PHE A 53 5.68 12.39 7.47
C PHE A 53 5.36 13.68 8.22
N GLY A 54 5.43 13.61 9.55
CA GLY A 54 5.16 14.78 10.39
C GLY A 54 3.70 14.99 10.77
N LEU A 55 2.78 14.21 10.17
CA LEU A 55 1.35 14.29 10.48
C LEU A 55 0.89 13.02 11.19
N THR A 56 0.07 13.15 12.22
CA THR A 56 -0.34 12.01 13.04
C THR A 56 -1.76 11.51 12.75
N ASN A 57 -2.65 12.40 12.32
CA ASN A 57 -4.06 12.06 12.15
C ASN A 57 -4.55 12.28 10.72
N PHE A 58 -3.65 12.30 9.78
CA PHE A 58 -3.99 12.53 8.38
C PHE A 58 -3.55 11.32 7.55
N TYR A 59 -4.44 10.83 6.71
CA TYR A 59 -4.17 9.69 5.84
C TYR A 59 -4.63 10.03 4.44
N MET A 60 -3.88 9.58 3.44
CA MET A 60 -4.26 9.75 2.04
C MET A 60 -3.97 8.48 1.26
N ASP A 61 -4.78 8.24 0.25
CA ASP A 61 -4.57 7.10 -0.64
C ASP A 61 -3.63 7.52 -1.77
N VAL A 62 -2.65 6.65 -2.06
CA VAL A 62 -1.72 6.87 -3.16
C VAL A 62 -1.62 5.61 -4.01
N GLU A 63 -1.46 5.80 -5.30
CA GLU A 63 -1.26 4.70 -6.24
C GLU A 63 0.18 4.66 -6.75
N THR A 64 0.94 5.74 -6.56
CA THR A 64 2.31 5.86 -7.05
C THR A 64 3.28 5.99 -5.89
N ILE A 65 4.18 5.04 -5.76
CA ILE A 65 5.28 5.08 -4.79
C ILE A 65 6.57 4.98 -5.59
N TYR A 66 7.47 5.94 -5.36
CA TYR A 66 8.73 6.00 -6.09
C TYR A 66 9.81 5.09 -5.51
N GLY A 67 9.69 4.73 -4.25
CA GLY A 67 10.63 3.83 -3.59
C GLY A 67 10.64 4.01 -2.09
N LYS A 68 11.41 3.16 -1.42
CA LYS A 68 11.59 3.23 0.04
C LYS A 68 12.61 4.30 0.39
N VAL A 69 12.39 4.95 1.51
CA VAL A 69 13.35 5.87 2.09
C VAL A 69 14.33 5.06 2.90
N GLU A 70 15.59 5.16 2.58
CA GLU A 70 16.67 4.48 3.31
C GLU A 70 17.24 5.33 4.43
#